data_e87f55c82d4aede6fd206dcf37631e29
#
_entry.id   e87f55c82d4aede6fd206dcf37631e29
#
_cell.length_a   1.000
_cell.length_b   1.000
_cell.length_c   1.000
_cell.angle_alpha   90.00
_cell.angle_beta   90.00
_cell.angle_gamma   90.00
#
_symmetry.space_group_name_H-M   'P 1'
#
loop_
_entity.id
_entity.type
_entity.pdbx_description
1 polymer ?
#
loop_
_entity_poly.entity_id
_entity_poly.type
_entity_poly.pdbx_seq_one_letter_code
_entity_poly.pdbx_strand_id
1 'polypeptide(L)'
;MIFKLRIISDEVETFLRIIEIQENDTFLVLHTAIQEACGFDNSEITSFFVSNNEWEKLYEITLMDMKDDENPTLLMATTPLHEHITQVDDTLIYTFDQFSDRSLFITVTAIKEEEQGNAYPRCTHKTGTPPLMQHDNIDALFDSLQYDDNDAFDSQDFDDEEFEDYYDDDEM
;
A
#
# COMPACT_ATOMS: atom_id res chain seq x y z
N MET A 1 10.49 6.09 25.19
CA MET A 1 9.14 5.52 25.39
C MET A 1 8.80 4.58 24.23
N ILE A 2 7.79 3.72 24.39
CA ILE A 2 7.28 2.81 23.38
C ILE A 2 5.86 3.22 23.04
N PHE A 3 5.60 3.43 21.75
CA PHE A 3 4.27 3.61 21.22
C PHE A 3 3.65 2.25 20.90
N LYS A 4 2.43 2.02 21.36
CA LYS A 4 1.60 0.88 20.99
C LYS A 4 0.56 1.32 19.98
N LEU A 5 0.70 0.85 18.76
CA LEU A 5 -0.08 1.25 17.60
C LEU A 5 -1.07 0.15 17.22
N ARG A 6 -2.34 0.51 17.14
CA ARG A 6 -3.42 -0.34 16.63
C ARG A 6 -3.68 0.02 15.18
N ILE A 7 -3.59 -0.97 14.29
CA ILE A 7 -3.72 -0.80 12.84
C ILE A 7 -4.91 -1.62 12.35
N ILE A 8 -5.84 -0.97 11.68
CA ILE A 8 -7.05 -1.57 11.11
C ILE A 8 -7.20 -1.20 9.64
N SER A 9 -8.10 -1.87 8.94
CA SER A 9 -8.50 -1.59 7.56
C SER A 9 -10.01 -1.32 7.51
N ASP A 10 -10.44 -0.46 6.60
CA ASP A 10 -11.84 -0.26 6.24
C ASP A 10 -12.33 -1.27 5.18
N GLU A 11 -11.40 -1.92 4.48
CA GLU A 11 -11.70 -2.93 3.47
C GLU A 11 -11.91 -4.33 4.07
N VAL A 12 -11.20 -4.65 5.16
CA VAL A 12 -11.22 -5.97 5.81
C VAL A 12 -11.53 -5.81 7.29
N GLU A 13 -12.78 -5.99 7.66
CA GLU A 13 -13.29 -5.77 9.02
C GLU A 13 -12.55 -6.57 10.10
N THR A 14 -12.10 -7.77 9.76
CA THR A 14 -11.39 -8.65 10.72
C THR A 14 -9.89 -8.36 10.82
N PHE A 15 -9.36 -7.46 9.97
CA PHE A 15 -7.94 -7.14 9.97
C PHE A 15 -7.54 -6.30 11.18
N LEU A 16 -6.55 -6.78 11.90
CA LEU A 16 -5.96 -6.06 13.03
C LEU A 16 -4.47 -6.42 13.15
N ARG A 17 -3.66 -5.39 13.35
CA ARG A 17 -2.26 -5.51 13.78
C ARG A 17 -2.02 -4.61 14.97
N ILE A 18 -1.20 -5.09 15.90
CA ILE A 18 -0.68 -4.27 17.01
C ILE A 18 0.84 -4.25 16.89
N ILE A 19 1.39 -3.07 16.69
CA ILE A 19 2.84 -2.85 16.59
C ILE A 19 3.29 -2.02 17.80
N GLU A 20 4.37 -2.46 18.43
CA GLU A 20 5.10 -1.70 19.44
C GLU A 20 6.42 -1.21 18.85
N ILE A 21 6.70 0.08 18.96
CA ILE A 21 7.83 0.76 18.33
C ILE A 21 8.39 1.85 19.24
N GLN A 22 9.69 2.13 19.14
CA GLN A 22 10.33 3.17 19.93
C GLN A 22 9.94 4.57 19.43
N GLU A 23 9.78 5.52 20.36
CA GLU A 23 9.43 6.91 20.03
C GLU A 23 10.46 7.61 19.13
N ASN A 24 11.75 7.22 19.28
CA ASN A 24 12.84 7.77 18.50
C ASN A 24 13.04 7.11 17.13
N ASP A 25 12.32 6.03 16.85
CA ASP A 25 12.32 5.41 15.52
C ASP A 25 11.68 6.36 14.50
N THR A 26 12.12 6.23 13.25
CA THR A 26 11.58 7.04 12.16
C THR A 26 10.31 6.43 11.57
N PHE A 27 9.56 7.21 10.80
CA PHE A 27 8.44 6.69 10.01
C PHE A 27 8.86 5.61 9.02
N LEU A 28 10.12 5.59 8.56
CA LEU A 28 10.64 4.51 7.72
C LEU A 28 10.72 3.17 8.47
N VAL A 29 11.11 3.20 9.75
CA VAL A 29 11.11 1.99 10.59
C VAL A 29 9.68 1.49 10.80
N LEU A 30 8.72 2.39 11.04
CA LEU A 30 7.30 2.03 11.14
C LEU A 30 6.77 1.46 9.82
N HIS A 31 7.10 2.09 8.69
CA HIS A 31 6.76 1.59 7.35
C HIS A 31 7.22 0.14 7.16
N THR A 32 8.50 -0.13 7.42
CA THR A 32 9.07 -1.48 7.31
C THR A 32 8.34 -2.48 8.22
N ALA A 33 8.05 -2.10 9.47
CA ALA A 33 7.32 -2.95 10.40
C ALA A 33 5.89 -3.27 9.93
N ILE A 34 5.19 -2.31 9.31
CA ILE A 34 3.86 -2.53 8.70
C ILE A 34 3.97 -3.48 7.50
N GLN A 35 4.93 -3.24 6.60
CA GLN A 35 5.18 -4.10 5.43
C GLN A 35 5.38 -5.56 5.86
N GLU A 36 6.24 -5.81 6.83
CA GLU A 36 6.50 -7.15 7.37
C GLU A 36 5.27 -7.75 8.07
N ALA A 37 4.53 -6.94 8.84
CA ALA A 37 3.35 -7.40 9.56
C ALA A 37 2.18 -7.76 8.63
N CYS A 38 2.09 -7.11 7.48
CA CYS A 38 1.06 -7.32 6.46
C CYS A 38 1.50 -8.28 5.35
N GLY A 39 2.82 -8.48 5.16
CA GLY A 39 3.36 -9.21 4.02
C GLY A 39 3.20 -8.45 2.71
N PHE A 40 3.18 -7.11 2.78
CA PHE A 40 3.17 -6.27 1.60
C PHE A 40 4.55 -6.30 0.94
N ASP A 41 4.60 -6.18 -0.38
CA ASP A 41 5.85 -5.95 -1.07
C ASP A 41 6.19 -4.45 -1.11
N ASN A 42 7.45 -4.13 -1.41
CA ASN A 42 7.93 -2.74 -1.46
C ASN A 42 7.73 -2.09 -2.85
N SER A 43 6.83 -2.61 -3.67
CA SER A 43 6.66 -2.15 -5.05
C SER A 43 5.85 -0.86 -5.16
N GLU A 44 5.02 -0.56 -4.16
CA GLU A 44 4.09 0.56 -4.20
C GLU A 44 4.65 1.83 -3.53
N ILE A 45 4.25 2.98 -4.07
CA ILE A 45 4.52 4.28 -3.45
C ILE A 45 3.57 4.43 -2.26
N THR A 46 4.15 4.61 -1.08
CA THR A 46 3.42 4.71 0.17
C THR A 46 3.66 6.05 0.86
N SER A 47 2.69 6.50 1.65
CA SER A 47 2.80 7.70 2.48
C SER A 47 2.11 7.50 3.81
N PHE A 48 2.61 8.19 4.84
CA PHE A 48 1.85 8.44 6.05
C PHE A 48 1.21 9.82 5.97
N PHE A 49 0.02 9.93 6.55
CA PHE A 49 -0.61 11.21 6.86
C PHE A 49 -0.84 11.30 8.35
N VAL A 50 -0.41 12.39 8.95
CA VAL A 50 -0.89 12.75 10.29
C VAL A 50 -2.34 13.19 10.12
N SER A 51 -3.23 12.70 10.96
CA SER A 51 -4.66 12.96 10.87
C SER A 51 -5.24 13.47 12.19
N ASN A 52 -6.43 14.02 12.14
CA ASN A 52 -7.22 14.34 13.32
C ASN A 52 -8.13 13.15 13.70
N ASN A 53 -8.88 13.28 14.80
CA ASN A 53 -9.79 12.24 15.29
C ASN A 53 -10.98 11.92 14.35
N GLU A 54 -11.20 12.75 13.33
CA GLU A 54 -12.20 12.54 12.27
C GLU A 54 -11.60 11.89 11.01
N TRP A 55 -10.33 11.46 11.09
CA TRP A 55 -9.55 10.87 10.00
C TRP A 55 -9.31 11.82 8.81
N GLU A 56 -9.34 13.13 9.05
CA GLU A 56 -8.95 14.10 8.04
C GLU A 56 -7.42 14.17 7.95
N LYS A 57 -6.89 14.06 6.74
CA LYS A 57 -5.46 14.16 6.44
C LYS A 57 -5.00 15.61 6.66
N LEU A 58 -4.05 15.84 7.57
CA LEU A 58 -3.51 17.16 7.89
C LEU A 58 -2.27 17.47 7.07
N TYR A 59 -1.29 16.60 7.09
CA TYR A 59 -0.06 16.71 6.28
C TYR A 59 0.57 15.33 6.06
N GLU A 60 1.41 15.27 5.03
CA GLU A 60 1.98 14.04 4.49
C GLU A 60 3.44 13.86 4.90
N ILE A 61 3.83 12.60 5.13
CA ILE A 61 5.20 12.15 5.34
C ILE A 61 5.47 11.08 4.28
N THR A 62 6.33 11.39 3.31
CA THR A 62 6.53 10.59 2.10
C THR A 62 7.70 9.62 2.21
N LEU A 63 7.62 8.52 1.46
CA LEU A 63 8.72 7.55 1.35
C LEU A 63 9.89 8.15 0.55
N MET A 64 9.58 8.88 -0.51
CA MET A 64 10.56 9.48 -1.43
C MET A 64 10.42 10.99 -1.48
N ASP A 65 11.55 11.68 -1.70
CA ASP A 65 11.59 13.12 -1.92
C ASP A 65 10.99 13.45 -3.29
N MET A 66 9.86 14.12 -3.29
CA MET A 66 9.17 14.56 -4.51
C MET A 66 9.79 15.82 -5.13
N LYS A 67 10.85 16.36 -4.54
CA LYS A 67 11.61 17.54 -5.01
C LYS A 67 10.74 18.72 -5.40
N ASP A 68 9.85 19.11 -4.51
CA ASP A 68 9.15 20.39 -4.61
C ASP A 68 9.92 21.43 -3.80
N ASP A 69 10.68 22.31 -4.49
CA ASP A 69 11.49 23.33 -3.86
C ASP A 69 10.66 24.41 -3.11
N GLU A 70 9.34 24.46 -3.38
CA GLU A 70 8.44 25.43 -2.74
C GLU A 70 7.83 24.90 -1.45
N ASN A 71 7.71 23.57 -1.29
CA ASN A 71 7.16 22.94 -0.10
C ASN A 71 8.09 21.82 0.38
N PRO A 72 8.85 22.04 1.47
CA PRO A 72 9.69 20.99 2.02
C PRO A 72 8.88 19.80 2.46
N THR A 73 9.12 18.65 1.85
CA THR A 73 8.43 17.39 2.15
C THR A 73 9.03 16.74 3.37
N LEU A 74 8.19 16.27 4.30
CA LEU A 74 8.64 15.41 5.39
C LEU A 74 8.93 14.01 4.84
N LEU A 75 10.13 13.51 5.11
CA LEU A 75 10.57 12.19 4.64
C LEU A 75 10.50 11.15 5.74
N MET A 76 9.98 9.98 5.44
CA MET A 76 9.93 8.86 6.39
C MET A 76 11.31 8.52 6.97
N ALA A 77 12.38 8.65 6.18
CA ALA A 77 13.72 8.29 6.59
C ALA A 77 14.32 9.21 7.68
N THR A 78 13.90 10.46 7.72
CA THR A 78 14.47 11.48 8.60
C THR A 78 13.52 12.02 9.65
N THR A 79 12.25 11.63 9.62
CA THR A 79 11.21 12.11 10.52
C THR A 79 10.99 11.12 11.65
N PRO A 80 11.35 11.46 12.92
CA PRO A 80 11.11 10.58 14.06
C PRO A 80 9.63 10.61 14.47
N LEU A 81 9.15 9.51 15.01
CA LEU A 81 7.75 9.35 15.40
C LEU A 81 7.32 10.35 16.49
N HIS A 82 8.17 10.62 17.48
CA HIS A 82 7.85 11.50 18.61
C HIS A 82 7.59 12.96 18.22
N GLU A 83 8.02 13.40 17.04
CA GLU A 83 7.72 14.75 16.55
C GLU A 83 6.26 14.91 16.14
N HIS A 84 5.57 13.80 15.84
CA HIS A 84 4.22 13.79 15.30
C HIS A 84 3.22 12.97 16.11
N ILE A 85 3.71 12.12 17.01
CA ILE A 85 2.92 11.35 17.98
C ILE A 85 3.25 11.87 19.37
N THR A 86 2.28 12.48 20.03
CA THR A 86 2.49 13.16 21.32
C THR A 86 1.67 12.56 22.45
N GLN A 87 0.54 11.93 22.14
CA GLN A 87 -0.39 11.42 23.13
C GLN A 87 -1.14 10.17 22.64
N VAL A 88 -1.78 9.50 23.58
CA VAL A 88 -2.75 8.44 23.29
C VAL A 88 -3.91 9.04 22.51
N ASP A 89 -4.49 8.25 21.59
CA ASP A 89 -5.52 8.62 20.64
C ASP A 89 -5.06 9.49 19.45
N ASP A 90 -3.76 9.85 19.36
CA ASP A 90 -3.25 10.40 18.11
C ASP A 90 -3.41 9.37 16.97
N THR A 91 -3.74 9.89 15.78
CA THR A 91 -4.10 9.07 14.61
C THR A 91 -3.19 9.34 13.43
N LEU A 92 -2.90 8.28 12.67
CA LEU A 92 -2.17 8.31 11.42
C LEU A 92 -2.93 7.49 10.37
N ILE A 93 -2.80 7.89 9.12
CA ILE A 93 -3.28 7.12 7.97
C ILE A 93 -2.05 6.64 7.19
N TYR A 94 -1.97 5.34 6.92
CA TYR A 94 -0.93 4.76 6.08
C TYR A 94 -1.53 4.37 4.74
N THR A 95 -1.30 5.20 3.71
CA THR A 95 -1.75 4.93 2.35
C THR A 95 -0.75 3.99 1.68
N PHE A 96 -1.19 2.76 1.41
CA PHE A 96 -0.35 1.71 0.79
C PHE A 96 -0.57 1.58 -0.71
N ASP A 97 -1.64 2.19 -1.25
CA ASP A 97 -1.92 2.32 -2.68
C ASP A 97 -2.46 3.73 -2.93
N GLN A 98 -1.61 4.59 -3.47
CA GLN A 98 -1.95 5.99 -3.72
C GLN A 98 -2.89 6.17 -4.91
N PHE A 99 -2.85 5.27 -5.89
CA PHE A 99 -3.70 5.38 -7.07
C PHE A 99 -5.17 5.16 -6.75
N SER A 100 -5.44 4.21 -5.85
CA SER A 100 -6.80 3.86 -5.43
C SER A 100 -7.18 4.45 -4.07
N ASP A 101 -6.32 5.29 -3.47
CA ASP A 101 -6.47 5.90 -2.12
C ASP A 101 -6.78 4.87 -1.02
N ARG A 102 -6.14 3.69 -1.09
CA ARG A 102 -6.33 2.60 -0.14
C ARG A 102 -5.40 2.76 1.04
N SER A 103 -5.94 2.64 2.25
CA SER A 103 -5.21 3.01 3.45
C SER A 103 -5.48 2.07 4.63
N LEU A 104 -4.49 2.02 5.54
CA LEU A 104 -4.64 1.48 6.88
C LEU A 104 -4.77 2.63 7.88
N PHE A 105 -5.58 2.43 8.90
CA PHE A 105 -5.87 3.43 9.92
C PHE A 105 -5.16 3.05 11.22
N ILE A 106 -4.36 3.97 11.75
CA ILE A 106 -3.47 3.74 12.88
C ILE A 106 -3.90 4.64 14.04
N THR A 107 -4.07 4.05 15.22
CA THR A 107 -4.37 4.77 16.45
C THR A 107 -3.32 4.42 17.51
N VAL A 108 -2.80 5.42 18.21
CA VAL A 108 -1.93 5.27 19.36
C VAL A 108 -2.76 4.82 20.57
N THR A 109 -2.64 3.57 20.97
CA THR A 109 -3.45 3.02 22.07
C THR A 109 -2.78 3.07 23.42
N ALA A 110 -1.45 3.19 23.46
CA ALA A 110 -0.70 3.38 24.69
C ALA A 110 0.68 3.98 24.40
N ILE A 111 1.19 4.71 25.38
CA ILE A 111 2.59 5.15 25.47
C ILE A 111 3.13 4.60 26.79
N LYS A 112 4.16 3.77 26.71
CA LYS A 112 4.69 3.06 27.87
C LYS A 112 6.22 3.08 27.92
N GLU A 113 6.78 2.72 29.05
CA GLU A 113 8.22 2.54 29.17
C GLU A 113 8.68 1.28 28.40
N GLU A 114 9.94 1.31 27.97
CA GLU A 114 10.57 0.17 27.31
C GLU A 114 10.72 -1.00 28.30
N GLU A 115 10.31 -2.19 27.85
CA GLU A 115 10.45 -3.42 28.62
C GLU A 115 11.82 -4.05 28.34
N GLN A 116 12.60 -4.30 29.39
CA GLN A 116 13.92 -4.91 29.25
C GLN A 116 13.83 -6.30 28.61
N GLY A 117 14.69 -6.55 27.63
CA GLY A 117 14.78 -7.84 26.93
C GLY A 117 13.88 -7.97 25.73
N ASN A 118 13.07 -6.98 25.41
CA ASN A 118 12.27 -6.94 24.19
C ASN A 118 13.03 -6.19 23.07
N ALA A 119 12.91 -6.70 21.85
CA ALA A 119 13.36 -5.99 20.66
C ALA A 119 12.18 -5.22 20.04
N TYR A 120 12.47 -4.03 19.52
CA TYR A 120 11.51 -3.16 18.81
C TYR A 120 12.06 -2.77 17.43
N PRO A 121 11.20 -2.52 16.42
CA PRO A 121 9.75 -2.69 16.45
C PRO A 121 9.34 -4.16 16.52
N ARG A 122 8.14 -4.43 17.05
CA ARG A 122 7.58 -5.78 17.06
C ARG A 122 6.08 -5.78 16.83
N CYS A 123 5.58 -6.74 16.09
CA CYS A 123 4.15 -6.98 15.95
C CYS A 123 3.70 -7.96 17.04
N THR A 124 2.95 -7.47 18.03
CA THR A 124 2.51 -8.26 19.18
C THR A 124 1.18 -8.97 18.97
N HIS A 125 0.41 -8.57 17.98
CA HIS A 125 -0.87 -9.19 17.64
C HIS A 125 -1.15 -9.11 16.15
N LYS A 126 -1.61 -10.22 15.56
CA LYS A 126 -2.05 -10.33 14.17
C LYS A 126 -3.36 -11.09 14.09
N THR A 127 -4.39 -10.47 13.52
CA THR A 127 -5.69 -11.11 13.24
C THR A 127 -6.14 -10.70 11.85
N GLY A 128 -6.83 -11.61 11.16
CA GLY A 128 -7.34 -11.40 9.82
C GLY A 128 -6.24 -11.28 8.74
N THR A 129 -6.64 -11.45 7.49
CA THR A 129 -5.78 -11.25 6.34
C THR A 129 -5.66 -9.75 6.02
N PRO A 130 -4.48 -9.27 5.59
CA PRO A 130 -4.35 -7.89 5.12
C PRO A 130 -5.15 -7.67 3.83
N PRO A 131 -5.48 -6.41 3.48
CA PRO A 131 -6.00 -6.08 2.16
C PRO A 131 -5.07 -6.59 1.06
N LEU A 132 -5.63 -7.13 -0.02
CA LEU A 132 -4.84 -7.65 -1.14
C LEU A 132 -4.15 -6.51 -1.89
N MET A 133 -2.88 -6.68 -2.24
CA MET A 133 -2.20 -5.78 -3.15
C MET A 133 -2.73 -5.98 -4.58
N GLN A 134 -2.66 -4.96 -5.44
CA GLN A 134 -3.21 -5.03 -6.80
C GLN A 134 -2.52 -6.11 -7.66
N HIS A 135 -1.25 -6.40 -7.40
CA HIS A 135 -0.52 -7.46 -8.11
C HIS A 135 -1.08 -8.84 -7.84
N ASP A 136 -1.53 -9.11 -6.61
CA ASP A 136 -2.13 -10.39 -6.23
C ASP A 136 -3.43 -10.66 -7.01
N ASN A 137 -4.17 -9.61 -7.36
CA ASN A 137 -5.40 -9.74 -8.16
C ASN A 137 -5.12 -10.04 -9.64
N ILE A 138 -4.03 -9.53 -10.20
CA ILE A 138 -3.66 -9.77 -11.60
C ILE A 138 -3.16 -11.19 -11.77
N ASP A 139 -2.32 -11.69 -10.87
CA ASP A 139 -1.82 -13.05 -10.91
C ASP A 139 -2.95 -14.08 -10.71
N ALA A 140 -3.89 -13.82 -9.79
CA ALA A 140 -5.07 -14.64 -9.60
C ALA A 140 -6.02 -14.62 -10.81
N LEU A 141 -6.10 -13.50 -11.53
CA LEU A 141 -6.85 -13.38 -12.79
C LEU A 141 -6.19 -14.17 -13.91
N PHE A 142 -4.87 -14.09 -14.05
CA PHE A 142 -4.12 -14.88 -15.03
C PHE A 142 -4.20 -16.38 -14.74
N ASP A 143 -4.11 -16.80 -13.48
CA ASP A 143 -4.29 -18.20 -13.08
C ASP A 143 -5.72 -18.69 -13.40
N SER A 144 -6.75 -17.87 -13.25
CA SER A 144 -8.13 -18.23 -13.58
C SER A 144 -8.37 -18.29 -15.10
N LEU A 145 -7.59 -17.56 -15.88
CA LEU A 145 -7.70 -17.57 -17.35
C LEU A 145 -6.93 -18.74 -18.00
N GLN A 146 -6.00 -19.39 -17.29
CA GLN A 146 -5.25 -20.53 -17.80
C GLN A 146 -5.99 -21.88 -17.73
N TYR A 147 -7.18 -21.94 -17.12
CA TYR A 147 -7.94 -23.19 -16.98
C TYR A 147 -9.00 -23.44 -18.06
N ASP A 148 -9.11 -22.60 -19.10
CA ASP A 148 -10.12 -22.76 -20.15
C ASP A 148 -9.54 -23.07 -21.55
N ASP A 149 -8.37 -23.75 -21.58
CA ASP A 149 -7.77 -24.16 -22.85
C ASP A 149 -8.16 -25.62 -23.19
N ASN A 150 -9.47 -25.89 -23.24
CA ASN A 150 -10.03 -27.14 -23.72
C ASN A 150 -11.29 -26.95 -24.60
N ASP A 151 -11.30 -25.93 -25.45
CA ASP A 151 -12.19 -25.92 -26.60
C ASP A 151 -11.36 -25.84 -27.90
N ALA A 152 -11.30 -26.97 -28.55
CA ALA A 152 -10.71 -27.18 -29.84
C ALA A 152 -11.17 -26.11 -30.83
N PHE A 153 -10.23 -25.24 -31.21
CA PHE A 153 -10.43 -24.38 -32.37
C PHE A 153 -10.32 -25.26 -33.62
N ASP A 154 -11.48 -25.71 -34.11
CA ASP A 154 -11.62 -26.41 -35.39
C ASP A 154 -11.30 -25.43 -36.52
N SER A 155 -10.15 -25.63 -37.13
CA SER A 155 -9.69 -24.87 -38.28
C SER A 155 -10.44 -25.39 -39.52
N GLN A 156 -11.51 -24.71 -39.89
CA GLN A 156 -12.11 -24.86 -41.21
C GLN A 156 -12.15 -23.51 -41.94
N ASP A 157 -11.43 -23.55 -43.07
CA ASP A 157 -11.64 -22.83 -44.31
C ASP A 157 -11.69 -21.28 -44.28
N PHE A 158 -10.54 -20.69 -44.54
CA PHE A 158 -10.51 -19.41 -45.26
C PHE A 158 -10.24 -19.69 -46.74
N ASP A 159 -11.32 -19.63 -47.52
CA ASP A 159 -11.22 -19.56 -48.98
C ASP A 159 -10.56 -18.24 -49.40
N ASP A 160 -9.53 -18.39 -50.23
CA ASP A 160 -8.90 -17.34 -51.00
C ASP A 160 -9.93 -16.75 -51.96
N GLU A 161 -10.38 -15.53 -51.77
CA GLU A 161 -11.01 -14.74 -52.83
C GLU A 161 -10.11 -13.56 -53.21
N GLU A 162 -9.74 -13.65 -54.48
CA GLU A 162 -8.94 -12.75 -55.28
C GLU A 162 -9.36 -11.28 -55.10
N PHE A 163 -8.41 -10.42 -54.75
CA PHE A 163 -8.54 -8.98 -54.94
C PHE A 163 -8.02 -8.64 -56.33
N GLU A 164 -8.96 -8.40 -57.29
CA GLU A 164 -8.61 -7.82 -58.58
C GLU A 164 -8.30 -6.34 -58.47
N ASP A 165 -7.15 -5.99 -59.03
CA ASP A 165 -6.68 -4.66 -59.30
C ASP A 165 -7.67 -3.85 -60.13
N TYR A 166 -8.11 -2.67 -59.67
CA TYR A 166 -8.62 -1.60 -60.50
C TYR A 166 -7.66 -0.42 -60.43
N TYR A 167 -6.72 -0.40 -61.37
CA TYR A 167 -6.11 0.83 -61.83
C TYR A 167 -7.03 1.39 -62.92
N ASP A 168 -7.65 2.51 -62.65
CA ASP A 168 -8.27 3.33 -63.72
C ASP A 168 -7.39 4.58 -63.87
N ASP A 169 -6.78 4.59 -65.04
CA ASP A 169 -5.98 5.63 -65.63
C ASP A 169 -6.98 6.57 -66.35
N ASP A 170 -7.02 7.84 -65.95
CA ASP A 170 -7.54 8.86 -66.88
C ASP A 170 -6.89 10.22 -66.60
N GLU A 171 -6.08 10.57 -67.58
CA GLU A 171 -5.54 11.86 -67.92
C GLU A 171 -6.61 12.95 -68.03
N MET A 172 -6.32 14.09 -67.51
CA MET A 172 -6.20 15.39 -68.18
C MET A 172 -5.88 16.50 -67.20
#